data_bf154fddb9e513126614ef3150350948
#
_entry.id   bf154fddb9e513126614ef3150350948
#
_cell.length_a   1.000
_cell.length_b   1.000
_cell.length_c   1.000
_cell.angle_alpha   90.00
_cell.angle_beta   90.00
_cell.angle_gamma   90.00
#
_symmetry.space_group_name_H-M   'P 1'
#
loop_
_entity.id
_entity.type
_entity.pdbx_description
1 polymer ?
#
loop_
_entity_poly.entity_id
_entity_poly.type
_entity_poly.pdbx_seq_one_letter_code
_entity_poly.pdbx_strand_id
1 'polypeptide(L)'
;MKTIPAQLKILSIDIGGSSIKATILNNKGELKMDYNKIVTPSPANPENVVKAIKTLVEKFPAYDKVSVGFPGYVRNGVVKTAPNLGDSYWKDVDFRKILEEALDKDAQVVNDADMQGLGVASGKGLEMVITLGTGFGTALLMDGHLLPHLEISHHPVSKGRDYDQYIGDQA
;
A
#
# COMPACT_ATOMS: atom_id res chain seq x y z
N MET A 1 -21.94 10.07 13.87
CA MET A 1 -21.31 9.86 12.53
C MET A 1 -20.58 11.14 12.15
N LYS A 2 -19.26 11.15 11.97
CA LYS A 2 -18.56 12.31 11.42
C LYS A 2 -18.94 12.41 9.93
N THR A 3 -19.53 13.50 9.52
CA THR A 3 -19.86 13.80 8.12
C THR A 3 -18.54 13.82 7.32
N ILE A 4 -18.40 12.94 6.34
CA ILE A 4 -17.26 12.96 5.41
C ILE A 4 -17.43 14.21 4.55
N PRO A 5 -16.42 15.09 4.45
CA PRO A 5 -16.49 16.26 3.58
C PRO A 5 -16.76 15.87 2.13
N ALA A 6 -17.60 16.63 1.43
CA ALA A 6 -18.00 16.33 0.05
C ALA A 6 -16.82 16.30 -0.96
N GLN A 7 -15.65 16.81 -0.59
CA GLN A 7 -14.44 16.89 -1.42
C GLN A 7 -13.18 16.51 -0.63
N LEU A 8 -13.18 15.32 -0.02
CA LEU A 8 -11.97 14.82 0.65
C LEU A 8 -10.88 14.55 -0.40
N LYS A 9 -9.68 15.08 -0.16
CA LYS A 9 -8.48 14.81 -0.95
C LYS A 9 -7.58 13.84 -0.20
N ILE A 10 -7.22 12.75 -0.83
CA ILE A 10 -6.43 11.68 -0.24
C ILE A 10 -5.10 11.59 -0.98
N LEU A 11 -4.00 11.77 -0.26
CA LEU A 11 -2.68 11.43 -0.77
C LEU A 11 -2.57 9.90 -0.80
N SER A 12 -2.52 9.33 -2.00
CA SER A 12 -2.32 7.90 -2.21
C SER A 12 -0.87 7.63 -2.56
N ILE A 13 -0.20 6.79 -1.77
CA ILE A 13 1.21 6.44 -1.93
C ILE A 13 1.31 4.93 -2.13
N ASP A 14 2.03 4.52 -3.18
CA ASP A 14 2.39 3.13 -3.47
C ASP A 14 3.89 2.98 -3.31
N ILE A 15 4.32 2.21 -2.31
CA ILE A 15 5.73 1.94 -2.01
C ILE A 15 6.11 0.63 -2.67
N GLY A 16 6.99 0.67 -3.66
CA GLY A 16 7.56 -0.51 -4.27
C GLY A 16 9.05 -0.67 -3.97
N GLY A 17 9.59 -1.85 -4.23
CA GLY A 17 11.04 -2.12 -4.07
C GLY A 17 11.93 -1.25 -4.96
N SER A 18 11.43 -0.82 -6.13
CA SER A 18 12.20 -0.01 -7.08
C SER A 18 11.81 1.47 -7.10
N SER A 19 10.56 1.79 -6.83
CA SER A 19 10.05 3.17 -6.85
C SER A 19 8.91 3.38 -5.89
N ILE A 20 8.81 4.60 -5.36
CA ILE A 20 7.67 5.11 -4.60
C ILE A 20 6.88 6.01 -5.53
N LYS A 21 5.58 5.76 -5.65
CA LYS A 21 4.65 6.54 -6.48
C LYS A 21 3.63 7.23 -5.60
N ALA A 22 3.18 8.42 -6.00
CA ALA A 22 2.14 9.12 -5.28
C ALA A 22 1.25 9.93 -6.22
N THR A 23 -0.01 10.10 -5.81
CA THR A 23 -1.02 10.92 -6.47
C THR A 23 -2.03 11.44 -5.46
N ILE A 24 -2.92 12.32 -5.89
CA ILE A 24 -4.09 12.75 -5.11
C ILE A 24 -5.35 12.14 -5.71
N LEU A 25 -6.14 11.50 -4.85
CA LEU A 25 -7.47 10.98 -5.17
C LEU A 25 -8.54 11.80 -4.45
N ASN A 26 -9.76 11.77 -4.95
CA ASN A 26 -10.92 12.18 -4.16
C ASN A 26 -11.53 10.98 -3.40
N ASN A 27 -12.59 11.22 -2.64
CA ASN A 27 -13.33 10.19 -1.89
C ASN A 27 -14.07 9.15 -2.76
N LYS A 28 -14.04 9.31 -4.09
CA LYS A 28 -14.58 8.35 -5.07
C LYS A 28 -13.47 7.53 -5.75
N GLY A 29 -12.20 7.73 -5.37
CA GLY A 29 -11.06 7.10 -6.02
C GLY A 29 -10.65 7.73 -7.36
N GLU A 30 -11.24 8.86 -7.75
CA GLU A 30 -10.88 9.55 -8.99
C GLU A 30 -9.57 10.32 -8.84
N LEU A 31 -8.67 10.19 -9.83
CA LEU A 31 -7.42 10.93 -9.90
C LEU A 31 -7.66 12.45 -10.00
N LYS A 32 -6.93 13.21 -9.19
CA LYS A 32 -6.93 14.68 -9.20
C LYS A 32 -5.62 15.27 -9.69
N MET A 33 -4.60 14.44 -9.88
CA MET A 33 -3.34 14.77 -10.53
C MET A 33 -2.68 13.49 -11.06
N ASP A 34 -1.76 13.64 -11.98
CA ASP A 34 -0.96 12.53 -12.48
C ASP A 34 -0.06 11.94 -11.39
N TYR A 35 0.31 10.67 -11.55
CA TYR A 35 1.26 10.03 -10.67
C TYR A 35 2.65 10.64 -10.80
N ASN A 36 3.22 11.04 -9.67
CA ASN A 36 4.64 11.33 -9.56
C ASN A 36 5.36 10.14 -8.93
N LYS A 37 6.62 9.96 -9.25
CA LYS A 37 7.44 8.87 -8.72
C LYS A 37 8.84 9.32 -8.36
N ILE A 38 9.43 8.64 -7.38
CA ILE A 38 10.84 8.75 -6.99
C ILE A 38 11.42 7.33 -6.84
N VAL A 39 12.70 7.17 -7.05
CA VAL A 39 13.39 5.90 -6.82
C VAL A 39 13.34 5.55 -5.34
N THR A 40 13.06 4.30 -5.01
CA THR A 40 13.12 3.81 -3.63
C THR A 40 14.56 3.93 -3.12
N PRO A 41 14.78 4.54 -1.94
CA PRO A 41 16.13 4.76 -1.43
C PRO A 41 16.84 3.44 -1.09
N SER A 42 18.16 3.47 -1.14
CA SER A 42 19.00 2.36 -0.65
C SER A 42 19.98 2.90 0.41
N PRO A 43 19.94 2.41 1.66
CA PRO A 43 18.99 1.41 2.20
C PRO A 43 17.56 1.97 2.32
N ALA A 44 16.57 1.10 2.13
CA ALA A 44 15.15 1.43 2.22
C ALA A 44 14.62 1.31 3.67
N ASN A 45 15.33 1.91 4.63
CA ASN A 45 14.88 1.96 6.02
C ASN A 45 13.77 3.01 6.19
N PRO A 46 13.01 3.00 7.30
CA PRO A 46 11.89 3.91 7.54
C PRO A 46 12.24 5.39 7.36
N GLU A 47 13.38 5.82 7.89
CA GLU A 47 13.83 7.22 7.82
C GLU A 47 14.05 7.68 6.37
N ASN A 48 14.78 6.89 5.57
CA ASN A 48 15.06 7.20 4.17
C ASN A 48 13.79 7.18 3.33
N VAL A 49 12.89 6.22 3.56
CA VAL A 49 11.60 6.12 2.86
C VAL A 49 10.72 7.32 3.16
N VAL A 50 10.61 7.73 4.44
CA VAL A 50 9.86 8.94 4.83
C VAL A 50 10.45 10.19 4.19
N LYS A 51 11.78 10.34 4.18
CA LYS A 51 12.45 11.45 3.52
C LYS A 51 12.14 11.50 2.02
N ALA A 52 12.18 10.34 1.35
CA ALA A 52 11.82 10.23 -0.06
C ALA A 52 10.36 10.61 -0.30
N ILE A 53 9.43 10.14 0.53
CA ILE A 53 8.00 10.52 0.48
C ILE A 53 7.85 12.03 0.62
N LYS A 54 8.46 12.66 1.63
CA LYS A 54 8.39 14.12 1.83
C LYS A 54 8.89 14.90 0.62
N THR A 55 10.01 14.48 0.03
CA THR A 55 10.54 15.07 -1.20
C THR A 55 9.56 14.91 -2.37
N LEU A 56 8.98 13.70 -2.53
CA LEU A 56 8.04 13.41 -3.61
C LEU A 56 6.79 14.28 -3.56
N VAL A 57 6.26 14.53 -2.36
CA VAL A 57 4.99 15.25 -2.16
C VAL A 57 5.16 16.74 -1.88
N GLU A 58 6.37 17.26 -1.84
CA GLU A 58 6.67 18.66 -1.49
C GLU A 58 5.88 19.68 -2.31
N LYS A 59 5.67 19.37 -3.60
CA LYS A 59 4.95 20.25 -4.55
C LYS A 59 3.50 19.82 -4.79
N PHE A 60 2.99 18.88 -4.00
CA PHE A 60 1.61 18.42 -4.16
C PHE A 60 0.62 19.47 -3.63
N PRO A 61 -0.59 19.54 -4.18
CA PRO A 61 -1.65 20.37 -3.61
C PRO A 61 -2.02 19.84 -2.22
N ALA A 62 -2.64 20.69 -1.40
CA ALA A 62 -3.11 20.31 -0.07
C ALA A 62 -4.02 19.08 -0.12
N TYR A 63 -3.82 18.18 0.83
CA TYR A 63 -4.59 16.95 1.02
C TYR A 63 -5.02 16.81 2.48
N ASP A 64 -6.04 15.99 2.72
CA ASP A 64 -6.68 15.86 4.04
C ASP A 64 -6.23 14.61 4.78
N LYS A 65 -5.96 13.51 4.04
CA LYS A 65 -5.59 12.19 4.58
C LYS A 65 -4.53 11.52 3.72
N VAL A 66 -3.90 10.50 4.28
CA VAL A 66 -2.86 9.68 3.62
C VAL A 66 -3.29 8.22 3.57
N SER A 67 -3.17 7.59 2.41
CA SER A 67 -3.37 6.16 2.19
C SER A 67 -2.11 5.57 1.58
N VAL A 68 -1.58 4.52 2.17
CA VAL A 68 -0.29 3.93 1.77
C VAL A 68 -0.42 2.44 1.54
N GLY A 69 -0.04 1.98 0.34
CA GLY A 69 0.25 0.60 0.02
C GLY A 69 1.71 0.29 0.31
N PHE A 70 1.94 -0.74 1.11
CA PHE A 70 3.28 -1.14 1.55
C PHE A 70 3.59 -2.56 1.04
N PRO A 71 4.79 -2.83 0.49
CA PRO A 71 5.14 -4.13 -0.09
C PRO A 71 5.54 -5.14 0.98
N GLY A 72 4.58 -5.58 1.76
CA GLY A 72 4.76 -6.54 2.85
C GLY A 72 3.54 -6.65 3.75
N TYR A 73 3.60 -7.53 4.74
CA TYR A 73 2.50 -7.71 5.66
C TYR A 73 2.41 -6.57 6.68
N VAL A 74 1.26 -5.92 6.70
CA VAL A 74 0.94 -4.82 7.62
C VAL A 74 -0.28 -5.17 8.46
N ARG A 75 -0.19 -4.94 9.77
CA ARG A 75 -1.32 -5.13 10.69
C ARG A 75 -1.54 -3.87 11.51
N ASN A 76 -2.70 -3.25 11.34
CA ASN A 76 -3.07 -2.00 12.05
C ASN A 76 -2.03 -0.88 11.89
N GLY A 77 -1.42 -0.74 10.70
CA GLY A 77 -0.38 0.24 10.41
C GLY A 77 1.02 -0.12 10.87
N VAL A 78 1.17 -1.29 11.55
CA VAL A 78 2.47 -1.83 11.98
C VAL A 78 2.97 -2.82 10.95
N VAL A 79 4.15 -2.58 10.40
CA VAL A 79 4.80 -3.47 9.42
C VAL A 79 5.32 -4.71 10.14
N LYS A 80 5.02 -5.89 9.61
CA LYS A 80 5.48 -7.19 10.13
C LYS A 80 6.55 -7.81 9.27
N THR A 81 6.45 -7.66 7.93
CA THR A 81 7.46 -8.11 6.98
C THR A 81 7.66 -7.05 5.89
N ALA A 82 8.84 -7.01 5.29
CA ALA A 82 9.20 -6.11 4.21
C ALA A 82 10.27 -6.75 3.30
N PRO A 83 9.93 -7.86 2.60
CA PRO A 83 10.92 -8.66 1.89
C PRO A 83 11.72 -7.85 0.85
N ASN A 84 11.06 -6.90 0.19
CA ASN A 84 11.66 -6.07 -0.86
C ASN A 84 12.34 -4.79 -0.35
N LEU A 85 12.22 -4.45 0.94
CA LEU A 85 12.80 -3.25 1.56
C LEU A 85 13.79 -3.56 2.68
N GLY A 86 13.90 -4.84 3.07
CA GLY A 86 14.75 -5.33 4.15
C GLY A 86 14.02 -5.48 5.48
N ASP A 87 13.62 -6.70 5.80
CA ASP A 87 12.84 -7.05 7.00
C ASP A 87 13.46 -6.53 8.30
N SER A 88 14.80 -6.52 8.40
CA SER A 88 15.51 -6.05 9.60
C SER A 88 15.25 -4.60 9.96
N TYR A 89 14.92 -3.76 8.97
CA TYR A 89 14.61 -2.34 9.20
C TYR A 89 13.15 -2.11 9.59
N TRP A 90 12.25 -3.01 9.19
CA TRP A 90 10.81 -2.76 9.20
C TRP A 90 10.03 -3.58 10.21
N LYS A 91 10.61 -4.66 10.74
CA LYS A 91 9.92 -5.53 11.68
C LYS A 91 9.41 -4.76 12.89
N ASP A 92 8.09 -4.84 13.11
CA ASP A 92 7.36 -4.21 14.21
C ASP A 92 7.41 -2.66 14.24
N VAL A 93 7.73 -2.03 13.11
CA VAL A 93 7.69 -0.57 12.93
C VAL A 93 6.24 -0.11 12.78
N ASP A 94 5.77 0.80 13.64
CA ASP A 94 4.49 1.51 13.48
C ASP A 94 4.67 2.62 12.42
N PHE A 95 4.57 2.19 11.14
CA PHE A 95 4.80 3.10 10.03
C PHE A 95 3.66 4.11 9.85
N ARG A 96 2.43 3.75 10.26
CA ARG A 96 1.31 4.69 10.29
C ARG A 96 1.65 5.89 11.16
N LYS A 97 2.07 5.64 12.41
CA LYS A 97 2.43 6.72 13.35
C LYS A 97 3.57 7.59 12.83
N ILE A 98 4.60 6.98 12.26
CA ILE A 98 5.73 7.72 11.67
C ILE A 98 5.24 8.65 10.54
N LEU A 99 4.33 8.18 9.67
CA LEU A 99 3.77 8.99 8.60
C LEU A 99 2.85 10.09 9.09
N GLU A 100 2.02 9.81 10.11
CA GLU A 100 1.16 10.81 10.76
C GLU A 100 1.99 11.97 11.32
N GLU A 101 3.09 11.66 12.02
CA GLU A 101 4.02 12.66 12.54
C GLU A 101 4.78 13.42 11.43
N ALA A 102 5.19 12.71 10.37
CA ALA A 102 5.99 13.29 9.30
C ALA A 102 5.21 14.19 8.35
N LEU A 103 3.92 13.89 8.11
CA LEU A 103 3.05 14.56 7.15
C LEU A 103 1.95 15.41 7.80
N ASP A 104 1.82 15.36 9.13
CA ASP A 104 0.79 16.06 9.92
C ASP A 104 -0.64 15.79 9.40
N LYS A 105 -0.92 14.52 9.07
CA LYS A 105 -2.22 14.03 8.56
C LYS A 105 -2.51 12.63 9.05
N ASP A 106 -3.81 12.33 9.26
CA ASP A 106 -4.26 10.96 9.51
C ASP A 106 -3.77 10.04 8.38
N ALA A 107 -3.14 8.92 8.71
CA ALA A 107 -2.63 7.96 7.76
C ALA A 107 -3.25 6.57 7.94
N GLN A 108 -3.42 5.86 6.83
CA GLN A 108 -3.68 4.42 6.81
C GLN A 108 -2.57 3.73 6.00
N VAL A 109 -2.04 2.65 6.56
CA VAL A 109 -1.02 1.83 5.91
C VAL A 109 -1.54 0.39 5.87
N VAL A 110 -1.62 -0.16 4.68
CA VAL A 110 -2.05 -1.55 4.42
C VAL A 110 -1.05 -2.20 3.45
N ASN A 111 -1.19 -3.49 3.22
CA ASN A 111 -0.45 -4.14 2.13
C ASN A 111 -0.83 -3.52 0.77
N ASP A 112 0.07 -3.54 -0.19
CA ASP A 112 -0.13 -2.96 -1.53
C ASP A 112 -1.27 -3.63 -2.31
N ALA A 113 -1.38 -4.96 -2.27
CA ALA A 113 -2.51 -5.69 -2.87
C ALA A 113 -3.84 -5.40 -2.15
N ASP A 114 -3.83 -5.24 -0.81
CA ASP A 114 -5.00 -4.84 -0.03
C ASP A 114 -5.48 -3.43 -0.45
N MET A 115 -4.55 -2.49 -0.65
CA MET A 115 -4.90 -1.13 -1.12
C MET A 115 -5.51 -1.17 -2.52
N GLN A 116 -4.94 -1.95 -3.44
CA GLN A 116 -5.49 -2.14 -4.79
C GLN A 116 -6.86 -2.81 -4.74
N GLY A 117 -7.02 -3.83 -3.90
CA GLY A 117 -8.29 -4.52 -3.67
C GLY A 117 -9.40 -3.57 -3.22
N LEU A 118 -9.12 -2.69 -2.28
CA LEU A 118 -10.06 -1.64 -1.85
C LEU A 118 -10.49 -0.72 -3.00
N GLY A 119 -9.60 -0.46 -3.96
CA GLY A 119 -9.87 0.41 -5.10
C GLY A 119 -10.78 -0.19 -6.17
N VAL A 120 -10.88 -1.53 -6.26
CA VAL A 120 -11.62 -2.22 -7.34
C VAL A 120 -12.81 -3.04 -6.85
N ALA A 121 -12.90 -3.33 -5.55
CA ALA A 121 -14.00 -4.09 -4.97
C ALA A 121 -15.34 -3.38 -5.16
N SER A 122 -16.41 -4.15 -5.38
CA SER A 122 -17.76 -3.62 -5.49
C SER A 122 -18.35 -3.17 -4.14
N GLY A 123 -17.78 -3.67 -3.06
CA GLY A 123 -18.22 -3.39 -1.69
C GLY A 123 -19.46 -4.19 -1.26
N LYS A 124 -19.74 -5.33 -1.89
CA LYS A 124 -20.91 -6.17 -1.60
C LYS A 124 -20.52 -7.63 -1.41
N GLY A 125 -20.87 -8.17 -0.24
CA GLY A 125 -20.61 -9.58 0.06
C GLY A 125 -19.12 -9.87 0.22
N LEU A 126 -18.76 -11.15 0.08
CA LEU A 126 -17.38 -11.61 0.13
C LEU A 126 -16.74 -11.49 -1.26
N GLU A 127 -15.66 -10.72 -1.33
CA GLU A 127 -14.91 -10.50 -2.56
C GLU A 127 -13.44 -10.86 -2.34
N MET A 128 -12.85 -11.55 -3.30
CA MET A 128 -11.39 -11.73 -3.39
C MET A 128 -10.89 -11.01 -4.63
N VAL A 129 -9.96 -10.09 -4.43
CA VAL A 129 -9.24 -9.41 -5.51
C VAL A 129 -7.87 -10.06 -5.64
N ILE A 130 -7.51 -10.42 -6.88
CA ILE A 130 -6.19 -10.98 -7.22
C ILE A 130 -5.46 -9.95 -8.06
N THR A 131 -4.24 -9.62 -7.66
CA THR A 131 -3.35 -8.75 -8.43
C THR A 131 -2.24 -9.59 -9.04
N LEU A 132 -2.03 -9.43 -10.35
CA LEU A 132 -0.98 -10.10 -11.11
C LEU A 132 -0.01 -9.05 -11.64
N GLY A 133 1.26 -9.24 -11.38
CA GLY A 133 2.35 -8.36 -11.80
C GLY A 133 3.67 -9.05 -11.51
N THR A 134 4.63 -8.37 -10.88
CA THR A 134 5.90 -8.99 -10.45
C THR A 134 5.65 -10.25 -9.61
N GLY A 135 4.55 -10.29 -8.84
CA GLY A 135 4.13 -11.42 -8.03
C GLY A 135 2.61 -11.62 -8.06
N PHE A 136 2.13 -12.48 -7.17
CA PHE A 136 0.74 -12.84 -6.97
C PHE A 136 0.23 -12.23 -5.65
N GLY A 137 -0.50 -11.13 -5.74
CA GLY A 137 -1.10 -10.50 -4.56
C GLY A 137 -2.57 -10.85 -4.38
N THR A 138 -3.05 -10.82 -3.15
CA THR A 138 -4.46 -11.04 -2.83
C THR A 138 -4.98 -10.05 -1.82
N ALA A 139 -6.23 -9.64 -1.99
CA ALA A 139 -7.00 -8.90 -1.00
C ALA A 139 -8.36 -9.59 -0.79
N LEU A 140 -8.75 -9.79 0.46
CA LEU A 140 -10.04 -10.37 0.82
C LEU A 140 -10.88 -9.30 1.52
N LEU A 141 -12.12 -9.12 1.04
CA LEU A 141 -13.03 -8.10 1.54
C LEU A 141 -14.39 -8.69 1.87
N MET A 142 -15.06 -8.14 2.88
CA MET A 142 -16.45 -8.39 3.21
C MET A 142 -17.18 -7.05 3.28
N ASP A 143 -18.19 -6.87 2.42
CA ASP A 143 -19.00 -5.65 2.36
C ASP A 143 -18.15 -4.37 2.28
N GLY A 144 -17.07 -4.40 1.47
CA GLY A 144 -16.13 -3.30 1.26
C GLY A 144 -15.10 -3.09 2.38
N HIS A 145 -15.06 -3.96 3.39
CA HIS A 145 -14.08 -3.89 4.47
C HIS A 145 -13.01 -4.97 4.30
N LEU A 146 -11.75 -4.60 4.41
CA LEU A 146 -10.65 -5.56 4.40
C LEU A 146 -10.79 -6.57 5.55
N LEU A 147 -10.73 -7.83 5.21
CA LEU A 147 -10.51 -8.92 6.15
C LEU A 147 -9.01 -9.02 6.49
N PRO A 148 -8.62 -9.83 7.49
CA PRO A 148 -7.21 -10.06 7.76
C PRO A 148 -6.47 -10.47 6.48
N HIS A 149 -5.33 -9.82 6.22
CA HIS A 149 -4.52 -10.07 5.04
C HIS A 149 -4.18 -11.55 4.91
N LEU A 150 -4.40 -12.10 3.73
CA LEU A 150 -4.14 -13.49 3.39
C LEU A 150 -2.97 -13.56 2.39
N GLU A 151 -1.78 -13.82 2.90
CA GLU A 151 -0.57 -13.99 2.08
C GLU A 151 -0.52 -15.42 1.54
N ILE A 152 -0.96 -15.62 0.30
CA ILE A 152 -0.93 -16.92 -0.35
C ILE A 152 0.06 -17.01 -1.50
N SER A 153 0.77 -15.94 -1.82
CA SER A 153 1.78 -15.91 -2.90
C SER A 153 2.82 -17.01 -2.78
N HIS A 154 3.24 -17.33 -1.56
CA HIS A 154 4.21 -18.38 -1.27
C HIS A 154 3.60 -19.75 -0.94
N HIS A 155 2.29 -19.91 -1.10
CA HIS A 155 1.67 -21.23 -0.97
C HIS A 155 2.08 -22.15 -2.12
N PRO A 156 2.41 -23.42 -1.85
CA PRO A 156 2.82 -24.35 -2.89
C PRO A 156 1.65 -24.66 -3.84
N VAL A 157 1.88 -24.55 -5.13
CA VAL A 157 0.90 -24.85 -6.19
C VAL A 157 1.16 -26.21 -6.81
N SER A 158 2.36 -26.40 -7.37
CA SER A 158 2.72 -27.62 -8.09
C SER A 158 4.23 -27.75 -8.24
N LYS A 159 4.75 -29.00 -8.20
CA LYS A 159 6.16 -29.32 -8.46
C LYS A 159 7.16 -28.52 -7.61
N GLY A 160 6.79 -28.17 -6.38
CA GLY A 160 7.65 -27.42 -5.46
C GLY A 160 7.75 -25.92 -5.77
N ARG A 161 6.88 -25.38 -6.65
CA ARG A 161 6.75 -23.95 -6.93
C ARG A 161 5.55 -23.36 -6.17
N ASP A 162 5.70 -22.12 -5.71
CA ASP A 162 4.61 -21.31 -5.16
C ASP A 162 3.88 -20.49 -6.25
N TYR A 163 2.84 -19.73 -5.86
CA TYR A 163 2.08 -18.92 -6.82
C TYR A 163 2.93 -17.85 -7.49
N ASP A 164 3.82 -17.17 -6.78
CA ASP A 164 4.71 -16.15 -7.34
C ASP A 164 5.59 -16.72 -8.44
N GLN A 165 6.17 -17.91 -8.20
CA GLN A 165 7.04 -18.59 -9.15
C GLN A 165 6.29 -19.22 -10.32
N TYR A 166 4.96 -19.37 -10.25
CA TYR A 166 4.16 -20.05 -11.24
C TYR A 166 3.36 -19.10 -12.14
N ILE A 167 2.99 -17.91 -11.62
CA ILE A 167 2.08 -16.98 -12.30
C ILE A 167 2.68 -15.56 -12.40
N GLY A 168 3.69 -15.21 -11.57
CA GLY A 168 4.33 -13.90 -11.62
C GLY A 168 5.12 -13.67 -12.91
N ASP A 169 5.47 -12.41 -13.20
CA ASP A 169 6.20 -12.00 -14.43
C ASP A 169 7.56 -12.70 -14.63
N GLN A 170 8.05 -13.40 -13.60
CA GLN A 170 9.30 -14.17 -13.64
C GLN A 170 9.08 -15.70 -13.79
N ALA A 171 7.84 -16.14 -14.09
CA ALA A 171 7.45 -17.55 -14.23
C ALA A 171 7.95 -18.21 -15.52
#